data_3bed2987c5f7e80077a506e6616f5e2e
#
_entry.id   3bed2987c5f7e80077a506e6616f5e2e
#
_cell.length_a   1.000
_cell.length_b   1.000
_cell.length_c   1.000
_cell.angle_alpha   90.00
_cell.angle_beta   90.00
_cell.angle_gamma   90.00
#
_symmetry.space_group_name_H-M   'P 1'
#
loop_
_entity.id
_entity.type
_entity.pdbx_description
1 polymer ?
#
loop_
_entity_poly.entity_id
_entity_poly.type
_entity_poly.pdbx_seq_one_letter_code
_entity_poly.pdbx_strand_id
1 'polypeptide(L)'
;MSHERLLAARRHINERRFREAIVVLHVVLENETRPSQTEETLELLALANFKAAYLTEAERLARQLISSRPTNAYAHTILVRSLERQSRHEEAARARTLAVALGADL
;
A
#
# COMPACT_ATOMS: atom_id res chain seq x y z
N MET A 1 17.51 6.07 11.51
CA MET A 1 16.36 5.92 12.40
C MET A 1 15.09 5.76 11.58
N SER A 2 14.23 4.83 12.01
CA SER A 2 13.01 4.53 11.27
C SER A 2 12.10 5.76 11.08
N HIS A 3 11.94 6.56 12.14
CA HIS A 3 11.07 7.72 12.07
C HIS A 3 11.54 8.73 11.01
N GLU A 4 12.84 9.01 10.97
CA GLU A 4 13.40 9.95 10.01
C GLU A 4 13.26 9.43 8.59
N ARG A 5 13.45 8.12 8.39
CA ARG A 5 13.30 7.49 7.08
C ARG A 5 11.85 7.49 6.63
N LEU A 6 10.91 7.28 7.55
CA LEU A 6 9.48 7.36 7.22
C LEU A 6 9.10 8.76 6.79
N LEU A 7 9.61 9.79 7.47
CA LEU A 7 9.38 11.18 7.06
C LEU A 7 9.96 11.45 5.68
N ALA A 8 11.17 10.94 5.41
CA ALA A 8 11.80 11.09 4.11
C ALA A 8 10.97 10.40 3.03
N ALA A 9 10.46 9.19 3.31
CA ALA A 9 9.63 8.46 2.37
C ALA A 9 8.33 9.22 2.06
N ARG A 10 7.68 9.78 3.08
CA ARG A 10 6.47 10.57 2.87
C ARG A 10 6.75 11.81 2.03
N ARG A 11 7.90 12.46 2.25
CA ARG A 11 8.31 13.61 1.45
C ARG A 11 8.52 13.21 0.00
N HIS A 12 9.20 12.08 -0.25
CA HIS A 12 9.39 11.58 -1.61
C HIS A 12 8.06 11.32 -2.30
N ILE A 13 7.09 10.71 -1.58
CA ILE A 13 5.77 10.45 -2.14
C ILE A 13 5.08 11.77 -2.49
N ASN A 14 5.13 12.76 -1.59
CA ASN A 14 4.51 14.06 -1.82
C ASN A 14 5.15 14.80 -2.99
N GLU A 15 6.44 14.58 -3.23
CA GLU A 15 7.17 15.16 -4.35
C GLU A 15 7.10 14.31 -5.61
N ARG A 16 6.28 13.25 -5.59
CA ARG A 16 6.09 12.31 -6.69
C ARG A 16 7.37 11.56 -7.06
N ARG A 17 8.26 11.38 -6.11
CA ARG A 17 9.49 10.59 -6.25
C ARG A 17 9.25 9.19 -5.70
N PHE A 18 8.39 8.45 -6.40
CA PHE A 18 7.89 7.18 -5.87
C PHE A 18 8.96 6.10 -5.79
N ARG A 19 9.87 6.04 -6.77
CA ARG A 19 10.96 5.04 -6.75
C ARG A 19 11.90 5.27 -5.59
N GLU A 20 12.24 6.52 -5.30
CA GLU A 20 13.08 6.87 -4.14
C GLU A 20 12.38 6.51 -2.84
N ALA A 21 11.08 6.76 -2.76
CA ALA A 21 10.29 6.37 -1.59
C ALA A 21 10.34 4.86 -1.38
N ILE A 22 10.20 4.08 -2.45
CA ILE A 22 10.23 2.61 -2.38
C ILE A 22 11.57 2.14 -1.80
N VAL A 23 12.68 2.70 -2.27
CA VAL A 23 14.00 2.32 -1.77
C VAL A 23 14.11 2.57 -0.27
N VAL A 24 13.72 3.77 0.18
CA VAL A 24 13.78 4.14 1.60
C VAL A 24 12.90 3.22 2.43
N LEU A 25 11.68 2.93 1.93
CA LEU A 25 10.73 2.11 2.68
C LEU A 25 11.20 0.66 2.82
N HIS A 26 11.89 0.12 1.82
CA HIS A 26 12.47 -1.21 1.95
C HIS A 26 13.54 -1.26 3.05
N VAL A 27 14.36 -0.21 3.17
CA VAL A 27 15.33 -0.13 4.24
C VAL A 27 14.64 -0.09 5.60
N VAL A 28 13.55 0.70 5.73
CA VAL A 28 12.78 0.75 6.97
C VAL A 28 12.22 -0.63 7.30
N LEU A 29 11.61 -1.29 6.31
CA LEU A 29 10.98 -2.59 6.52
C LEU A 29 11.97 -3.64 7.00
N GLU A 30 13.19 -3.66 6.45
CA GLU A 30 14.22 -4.61 6.84
C GLU A 30 14.67 -4.44 8.29
N ASN A 31 14.54 -3.25 8.84
CA ASN A 31 15.05 -2.91 10.18
C ASN A 31 13.95 -2.72 11.22
N GLU A 32 12.69 -2.82 10.83
CA GLU A 32 11.57 -2.56 11.74
C GLU A 32 11.00 -3.87 12.28
N THR A 33 10.86 -3.93 13.60
CA THR A 33 10.31 -5.12 14.26
C THR A 33 8.98 -4.86 14.94
N ARG A 34 8.56 -3.60 15.08
CA ARG A 34 7.28 -3.26 15.74
C ARG A 34 6.13 -3.45 14.75
N PRO A 35 5.09 -4.23 15.12
CA PRO A 35 4.00 -4.53 14.18
C PRO A 35 3.30 -3.30 13.61
N SER A 36 3.05 -2.27 14.43
CA SER A 36 2.36 -1.07 13.97
C SER A 36 3.19 -0.30 12.94
N GLN A 37 4.50 -0.20 13.15
CA GLN A 37 5.40 0.45 12.21
C GLN A 37 5.54 -0.36 10.93
N THR A 38 5.54 -1.68 11.04
CA THR A 38 5.60 -2.55 9.88
C THR A 38 4.36 -2.36 9.01
N GLU A 39 3.18 -2.28 9.63
CA GLU A 39 1.94 -2.05 8.89
C GLU A 39 1.97 -0.70 8.18
N GLU A 40 2.37 0.36 8.88
CA GLU A 40 2.49 1.68 8.27
C GLU A 40 3.46 1.68 7.09
N THR A 41 4.60 1.03 7.25
CA THR A 41 5.61 0.94 6.20
C THR A 41 5.06 0.22 4.98
N LEU A 42 4.35 -0.89 5.19
CA LEU A 42 3.75 -1.65 4.09
C LEU A 42 2.65 -0.85 3.39
N GLU A 43 1.88 -0.05 4.13
CA GLU A 43 0.87 0.82 3.52
C GLU A 43 1.52 1.86 2.62
N LEU A 44 2.59 2.48 3.08
CA LEU A 44 3.32 3.45 2.27
C LEU A 44 3.97 2.80 1.04
N LEU A 45 4.51 1.58 1.21
CA LEU A 45 5.06 0.82 0.08
C LEU A 45 3.98 0.50 -0.95
N ALA A 46 2.80 0.06 -0.49
CA ALA A 46 1.71 -0.25 -1.39
C ALA A 46 1.30 1.00 -2.18
N LEU A 47 1.19 2.14 -1.50
CA LEU A 47 0.85 3.41 -2.15
C LEU A 47 1.92 3.83 -3.17
N ALA A 48 3.19 3.78 -2.78
CA ALA A 48 4.28 4.21 -3.65
C ALA A 48 4.38 3.33 -4.89
N ASN A 49 4.21 2.01 -4.72
CA ASN A 49 4.21 1.08 -5.85
C ASN A 49 3.03 1.34 -6.78
N PHE A 50 1.85 1.57 -6.21
CA PHE A 50 0.67 1.91 -7.01
C PHE A 50 0.90 3.19 -7.82
N LYS A 51 1.41 4.23 -7.19
CA LYS A 51 1.68 5.53 -7.84
C LYS A 51 2.76 5.41 -8.90
N ALA A 52 3.72 4.52 -8.72
CA ALA A 52 4.76 4.25 -9.72
C ALA A 52 4.28 3.33 -10.84
N ALA A 53 3.02 2.89 -10.79
CA ALA A 53 2.41 1.96 -11.74
C ALA A 53 3.01 0.55 -11.68
N TYR A 54 3.62 0.19 -10.57
CA TYR A 54 4.04 -1.19 -10.29
C TYR A 54 2.85 -1.94 -9.70
N LEU A 55 1.87 -2.23 -10.55
CA LEU A 55 0.54 -2.65 -10.10
C LEU A 55 0.51 -4.04 -9.50
N THR A 56 1.30 -4.97 -10.03
CA THR A 56 1.38 -6.32 -9.49
C THR A 56 1.96 -6.31 -8.08
N GLU A 57 2.98 -5.50 -7.85
CA GLU A 57 3.59 -5.39 -6.53
C GLU A 57 2.66 -4.67 -5.55
N ALA A 58 1.97 -3.61 -6.01
CA ALA A 58 0.98 -2.93 -5.18
C ALA A 58 -0.12 -3.89 -4.75
N GLU A 59 -0.60 -4.72 -5.67
CA GLU A 59 -1.59 -5.75 -5.36
C GLU A 59 -1.07 -6.73 -4.32
N ARG A 60 0.16 -7.22 -4.50
CA ARG A 60 0.77 -8.17 -3.58
C ARG A 60 0.85 -7.61 -2.16
N LEU A 61 1.30 -6.36 -2.05
CA LEU A 61 1.42 -5.68 -0.75
C LEU A 61 0.06 -5.45 -0.11
N ALA A 62 -0.94 -5.06 -0.90
CA ALA A 62 -2.29 -4.88 -0.40
C ALA A 62 -2.85 -6.20 0.15
N ARG A 63 -2.64 -7.32 -0.55
CA ARG A 63 -3.09 -8.62 -0.09
C ARG A 63 -2.37 -9.05 1.18
N GLN A 64 -1.08 -8.75 1.30
CA GLN A 64 -0.31 -9.03 2.52
C GLN A 64 -0.88 -8.25 3.70
N LEU A 65 -1.21 -6.97 3.51
CA LEU A 65 -1.82 -6.14 4.55
C LEU A 65 -3.19 -6.68 4.97
N ILE A 66 -4.00 -7.10 4.00
CA ILE A 66 -5.32 -7.67 4.27
C ILE A 66 -5.20 -8.98 5.04
N SER A 67 -4.20 -9.80 4.71
CA SER A 67 -3.95 -11.05 5.41
C SER A 67 -3.65 -10.80 6.89
N SER A 68 -2.88 -9.75 7.19
CA SER A 68 -2.54 -9.38 8.57
C SER A 68 -3.69 -8.73 9.30
N ARG A 69 -4.45 -7.87 8.62
CA ARG A 69 -5.60 -7.18 9.21
C ARG A 69 -6.71 -7.06 8.17
N PRO A 70 -7.64 -8.03 8.16
CA PRO A 70 -8.69 -8.09 7.14
C PRO A 70 -9.63 -6.88 7.10
N THR A 71 -9.67 -6.06 8.16
CA THR A 71 -10.52 -4.87 8.21
C THR A 71 -9.82 -3.59 7.79
N ASN A 72 -8.59 -3.68 7.27
CA ASN A 72 -7.83 -2.51 6.83
C ASN A 72 -8.44 -1.97 5.52
N ALA A 73 -9.34 -0.99 5.65
CA ALA A 73 -10.06 -0.40 4.51
C ALA A 73 -9.10 0.23 3.50
N TYR A 74 -7.98 0.80 3.97
CA TYR A 74 -6.99 1.39 3.09
C TYR A 74 -6.36 0.35 2.17
N ALA A 75 -6.00 -0.81 2.73
CA ALA A 75 -5.42 -1.89 1.94
C ALA A 75 -6.41 -2.42 0.89
N HIS A 76 -7.69 -2.53 1.26
CA HIS A 76 -8.73 -2.92 0.32
C HIS A 76 -8.87 -1.89 -0.80
N THR A 77 -8.75 -0.60 -0.49
CA THR A 77 -8.80 0.46 -1.50
C THR A 77 -7.66 0.31 -2.51
N ILE A 78 -6.43 0.10 -2.03
CA ILE A 78 -5.27 -0.09 -2.91
C ILE A 78 -5.48 -1.34 -3.79
N LEU A 79 -6.03 -2.41 -3.21
CA LEU A 79 -6.32 -3.63 -3.98
C LEU A 79 -7.30 -3.34 -5.13
N VAL A 80 -8.41 -2.66 -4.82
CA VAL A 80 -9.41 -2.32 -5.84
C VAL A 80 -8.77 -1.52 -6.97
N ARG A 81 -8.05 -0.46 -6.62
CA ARG A 81 -7.41 0.42 -7.60
C ARG A 81 -6.39 -0.32 -8.46
N SER A 82 -5.60 -1.19 -7.83
CA SER A 82 -4.59 -1.97 -8.54
C SER A 82 -5.24 -2.95 -9.52
N LEU A 83 -6.32 -3.60 -9.12
CA LEU A 83 -7.05 -4.52 -9.99
C LEU A 83 -7.72 -3.78 -11.15
N GLU A 84 -8.33 -2.63 -10.88
CA GLU A 84 -8.94 -1.81 -11.93
C GLU A 84 -7.93 -1.42 -13.00
N ARG A 85 -6.76 -0.98 -12.57
CA ARG A 85 -5.72 -0.55 -13.50
C ARG A 85 -5.07 -1.70 -14.27
N GLN A 86 -5.25 -2.93 -13.79
CA GLN A 86 -4.83 -4.14 -14.51
C GLN A 86 -5.97 -4.67 -15.40
N SER A 87 -7.08 -3.96 -15.50
CA SER A 87 -8.27 -4.36 -16.27
C SER A 87 -8.87 -5.67 -15.80
N ARG A 88 -8.67 -6.01 -14.54
CA ARG A 88 -9.24 -7.22 -13.92
C ARG A 88 -10.56 -6.83 -13.25
N HIS A 89 -11.56 -6.55 -14.10
CA HIS A 89 -12.78 -5.86 -13.67
C HIS A 89 -13.66 -6.68 -12.74
N GLU A 90 -13.77 -7.99 -12.95
CA GLU A 90 -14.59 -8.84 -12.08
C GLU A 90 -14.00 -8.94 -10.68
N GLU A 91 -12.69 -9.16 -10.60
CA GLU A 91 -12.01 -9.19 -9.31
C GLU A 91 -12.09 -7.84 -8.61
N ALA A 92 -11.92 -6.75 -9.38
CA ALA A 92 -12.02 -5.41 -8.82
C ALA A 92 -13.42 -5.14 -8.25
N ALA A 93 -14.48 -5.60 -8.93
CA ALA A 93 -15.85 -5.42 -8.47
C ALA A 93 -16.09 -6.13 -7.13
N ARG A 94 -15.59 -7.36 -7.01
CA ARG A 94 -15.71 -8.12 -5.75
C ARG A 94 -14.93 -7.42 -4.62
N ALA A 95 -13.71 -6.98 -4.93
CA ALA A 95 -12.88 -6.28 -3.95
C ALA A 95 -13.53 -4.96 -3.52
N ARG A 96 -14.17 -4.25 -4.46
CA ARG A 96 -14.86 -2.99 -4.16
C ARG A 96 -16.03 -3.19 -3.20
N THR A 97 -16.83 -4.24 -3.42
CA THR A 97 -17.96 -4.54 -2.54
C THR A 97 -17.49 -4.69 -1.10
N LEU A 98 -16.40 -5.43 -0.90
CA LEU A 98 -15.84 -5.64 0.43
C LEU A 98 -15.24 -4.35 1.00
N ALA A 99 -14.52 -3.60 0.18
CA ALA A 99 -13.89 -2.35 0.62
C ALA A 99 -14.94 -1.35 1.11
N VAL A 100 -16.04 -1.19 0.36
CA VAL A 100 -17.13 -0.28 0.73
C VAL A 100 -17.77 -0.74 2.03
N ALA A 101 -17.99 -2.05 2.20
CA ALA A 101 -18.55 -2.60 3.44
C ALA A 101 -17.66 -2.30 4.64
N LEU A 102 -16.35 -2.17 4.43
CA LEU A 102 -15.39 -1.84 5.50
C LEU A 102 -15.21 -0.34 5.71
N GLY A 103 -15.97 0.48 4.99
CA GLY A 103 -15.94 1.92 5.17
C GLY A 103 -15.05 2.68 4.19
N ALA A 104 -14.53 2.02 3.17
CA ALA A 104 -13.74 2.71 2.17
C ALA A 104 -14.60 3.67 1.35
N ASP A 105 -14.04 4.82 1.03
CA ASP A 105 -14.72 5.84 0.25
C ASP A 105 -14.33 5.66 -1.23
N LEU A 106 -15.08 4.81 -1.93
CA LEU A 106 -14.80 4.48 -3.32
C LEU A 106 -15.95 4.85 -4.26
#